data_5f496a28d420359d17609c11b22984ef
#
_entry.id   5f496a28d420359d17609c11b22984ef
#
_cell.length_a   1.000
_cell.length_b   1.000
_cell.length_c   1.000
_cell.angle_alpha   90.00
_cell.angle_beta   90.00
_cell.angle_gamma   90.00
#
_symmetry.space_group_name_H-M   'P 1'
#
loop_
_entity.id
_entity.type
_entity.pdbx_description
1 polymer ?
#
loop_
_entity_poly.entity_id
_entity_poly.type
_entity_poly.pdbx_seq_one_letter_code
_entity_poly.pdbx_strand_id
1 'polypeptide(L)'
;MTLTTTFSRDDHRTFTRQGQAFDRGETFSGVDFETGLEAVEELRPLIPPNVTMAQMALRWILMFDAVTCTIPGAKRPTQAEDNIRAADLPPLSDSTMEKIRAIYDRHIRAQVHDLW
;
A
#
# COMPACT_ATOMS: atom_id res chain seq x y z
N MET A 1 5.49 1.42 3.48
CA MET A 1 5.08 2.00 2.18
C MET A 1 3.78 2.76 2.36
N THR A 2 3.78 4.05 2.15
CA THR A 2 2.56 4.85 2.22
C THR A 2 1.91 4.85 0.83
N LEU A 3 0.90 4.01 0.63
CA LEU A 3 0.08 4.06 -0.57
C LEU A 3 -0.83 5.28 -0.46
N THR A 4 -0.36 6.41 -0.91
CA THR A 4 -1.21 7.58 -1.05
C THR A 4 -1.92 7.54 -2.40
N THR A 5 -3.13 8.07 -2.46
CA THR A 5 -3.92 8.20 -3.69
C THR A 5 -3.26 9.03 -4.79
N THR A 6 -2.13 9.64 -4.47
CA THR A 6 -1.33 10.51 -5.34
C THR A 6 -0.15 9.78 -6.00
N PHE A 7 -0.06 8.47 -5.87
CA PHE A 7 0.97 7.68 -6.52
C PHE A 7 0.72 7.66 -8.02
N SER A 8 1.52 8.42 -8.76
CA SER A 8 1.45 8.48 -10.21
C SER A 8 2.86 8.36 -10.80
N ARG A 9 2.95 8.21 -12.12
CA ARG A 9 4.23 8.22 -12.85
C ARG A 9 5.01 9.52 -12.65
N ASP A 10 4.32 10.61 -12.33
CA ASP A 10 4.88 11.95 -12.11
C ASP A 10 5.11 12.25 -10.62
N ASP A 11 5.12 11.25 -9.75
CA ASP A 11 5.33 11.42 -8.32
C ASP A 11 6.70 12.06 -8.05
N HIS A 12 6.72 13.05 -7.14
CA HIS A 12 7.90 13.86 -6.83
C HIS A 12 9.00 13.14 -6.04
N ARG A 13 8.86 11.85 -5.76
CA ARG A 13 9.86 11.06 -5.03
C ARG A 13 10.99 10.61 -5.93
N THR A 14 11.58 11.54 -6.65
CA THR A 14 12.66 11.28 -7.61
C THR A 14 13.87 10.60 -6.99
N PHE A 15 14.20 10.92 -5.74
CA PHE A 15 15.34 10.33 -5.03
C PHE A 15 15.14 8.86 -4.63
N THR A 16 13.91 8.42 -4.46
CA THR A 16 13.61 7.04 -4.09
C THR A 16 13.22 6.16 -5.28
N ARG A 17 12.82 6.77 -6.39
CA ARG A 17 12.41 6.07 -7.61
C ARG A 17 13.47 5.12 -8.15
N GLN A 18 14.74 5.46 -8.00
CA GLN A 18 15.90 4.70 -8.45
C GLN A 18 16.74 4.15 -7.29
N GLY A 19 16.23 4.17 -6.07
CA GLY A 19 16.95 3.71 -4.89
C GLY A 19 18.16 4.59 -4.49
N GLN A 20 18.16 5.86 -4.86
CA GLN A 20 19.33 6.74 -4.70
C GLN A 20 19.46 7.38 -3.32
N ALA A 21 18.35 7.52 -2.57
CA ALA A 21 18.32 8.34 -1.37
C ALA A 21 17.98 7.59 -0.09
N PHE A 22 17.44 6.38 -0.16
CA PHE A 22 16.97 5.63 1.00
C PHE A 22 17.48 4.20 1.00
N ASP A 23 17.68 3.67 2.19
CA ASP A 23 18.08 2.29 2.39
C ASP A 23 17.01 1.27 1.98
N ARG A 24 17.42 0.03 1.89
CA ARG A 24 16.55 -1.10 1.59
C ARG A 24 15.40 -1.18 2.60
N GLY A 25 14.20 -1.38 2.10
CA GLY A 25 13.00 -1.49 2.92
C GLY A 25 12.16 -0.21 2.99
N GLU A 26 12.68 0.92 2.52
CA GLU A 26 11.92 2.16 2.45
C GLU A 26 11.32 2.39 1.06
N THR A 27 10.17 2.99 1.03
CA THR A 27 9.34 3.37 -0.12
C THR A 27 9.44 2.41 -1.31
N PHE A 28 10.30 2.61 -2.28
CA PHE A 28 10.42 1.79 -3.50
C PHE A 28 11.60 0.82 -3.48
N SER A 29 12.28 0.69 -2.36
CA SER A 29 13.45 -0.15 -2.27
C SER A 29 13.08 -1.62 -2.48
N GLY A 30 13.76 -2.27 -3.41
CA GLY A 30 13.58 -3.68 -3.73
C GLY A 30 12.46 -3.99 -4.72
N VAL A 31 11.52 -3.09 -4.95
CA VAL A 31 10.44 -3.24 -5.94
C VAL A 31 10.64 -2.27 -7.08
N ASP A 32 10.64 -2.78 -8.31
CA ASP A 32 10.65 -1.94 -9.50
C ASP A 32 9.44 -1.01 -9.53
N PHE A 33 9.67 0.28 -9.84
CA PHE A 33 8.64 1.31 -9.77
C PHE A 33 7.45 1.05 -10.72
N GLU A 34 7.72 0.67 -11.95
CA GLU A 34 6.68 0.39 -12.94
C GLU A 34 5.86 -0.84 -12.53
N THR A 35 6.52 -1.88 -12.06
CA THR A 35 5.86 -3.08 -11.51
C THR A 35 4.99 -2.73 -10.30
N GLY A 36 5.46 -1.84 -9.44
CA GLY A 36 4.66 -1.33 -8.32
C GLY A 36 3.41 -0.59 -8.78
N LEU A 37 3.51 0.22 -9.84
CA LEU A 37 2.36 0.91 -10.43
C LEU A 37 1.34 -0.07 -11.04
N GLU A 38 1.81 -1.10 -11.75
CA GLU A 38 0.93 -2.14 -12.30
C GLU A 38 0.15 -2.84 -11.18
N ALA A 39 0.81 -3.22 -10.11
CA ALA A 39 0.16 -3.81 -8.94
C ALA A 39 -0.89 -2.87 -8.33
N VAL A 40 -0.60 -1.58 -8.22
CA VAL A 40 -1.55 -0.56 -7.74
C VAL A 40 -2.78 -0.46 -8.64
N GLU A 41 -2.62 -0.48 -9.96
CA GLU A 41 -3.74 -0.45 -10.89
C GLU A 41 -4.63 -1.70 -10.77
N GLU A 42 -4.05 -2.88 -10.55
CA GLU A 42 -4.83 -4.10 -10.30
C GLU A 42 -5.55 -4.09 -8.94
N LEU A 43 -5.04 -3.37 -7.95
CA LEU A 43 -5.71 -3.19 -6.66
C LEU A 43 -6.93 -2.26 -6.75
N ARG A 44 -6.92 -1.32 -7.68
CA ARG A 44 -7.95 -0.27 -7.79
C ARG A 44 -9.38 -0.80 -7.87
N PRO A 45 -9.70 -1.84 -8.67
CA PRO A 45 -11.05 -2.41 -8.73
C PRO A 45 -11.50 -3.09 -7.42
N LEU A 46 -10.59 -3.37 -6.51
CA LEU A 46 -10.89 -4.03 -5.25
C LEU A 46 -11.29 -3.05 -4.14
N ILE A 47 -11.16 -1.75 -4.39
CA ILE A 47 -11.47 -0.71 -3.39
C ILE A 47 -12.98 -0.68 -3.15
N PRO A 48 -13.44 -0.85 -1.89
CA PRO A 48 -14.85 -0.74 -1.57
C PRO A 48 -15.44 0.64 -1.90
N PRO A 49 -16.76 0.76 -2.12
CA PRO A 49 -17.40 2.06 -2.32
C PRO A 49 -17.14 3.02 -1.16
N ASN A 50 -16.90 4.29 -1.48
CA ASN A 50 -16.63 5.37 -0.51
C ASN A 50 -15.38 5.16 0.37
N VAL A 51 -14.47 4.34 -0.07
CA VAL A 51 -13.19 4.07 0.59
C VAL A 51 -12.05 4.51 -0.33
N THR A 52 -11.03 5.16 0.22
CA THR A 52 -9.82 5.48 -0.54
C THR A 52 -8.89 4.27 -0.61
N MET A 53 -7.99 4.25 -1.57
CA MET A 53 -6.96 3.21 -1.65
C MET A 53 -6.07 3.18 -0.40
N ALA A 54 -5.73 4.36 0.14
CA ALA A 54 -4.96 4.46 1.38
C ALA A 54 -5.70 3.85 2.57
N GLN A 55 -7.00 4.09 2.69
CA GLN A 55 -7.83 3.50 3.73
C GLN A 55 -7.95 1.98 3.56
N MET A 56 -8.12 1.49 2.33
CA MET A 56 -8.13 0.04 2.06
C MET A 56 -6.79 -0.60 2.44
N ALA A 57 -5.67 0.03 2.10
CA ALA A 57 -4.34 -0.47 2.46
C ALA A 57 -4.15 -0.55 3.97
N LEU A 58 -4.56 0.47 4.71
CA LEU A 58 -4.51 0.47 6.18
C LEU A 58 -5.42 -0.61 6.75
N ARG A 59 -6.63 -0.75 6.23
CA ARG A 59 -7.57 -1.80 6.67
C ARG A 59 -7.01 -3.19 6.38
N TRP A 60 -6.37 -3.39 5.23
CA TRP A 60 -5.72 -4.65 4.89
C TRP A 60 -4.64 -5.03 5.92
N ILE A 61 -3.78 -4.09 6.32
CA ILE A 61 -2.77 -4.34 7.36
C ILE A 61 -3.43 -4.82 8.66
N LEU A 62 -4.54 -4.20 9.05
CA LEU A 62 -5.28 -4.53 10.27
C LEU A 62 -6.07 -5.85 10.18
N MET A 63 -6.13 -6.49 9.03
CA MET A 63 -6.75 -7.83 8.91
C MET A 63 -5.88 -8.96 9.47
N PHE A 64 -4.60 -8.70 9.73
CA PHE A 64 -3.66 -9.71 10.25
C PHE A 64 -3.63 -9.68 11.78
N ASP A 65 -3.92 -10.81 12.42
CA ASP A 65 -3.98 -10.93 13.88
C ASP A 65 -2.67 -10.57 14.58
N ALA A 66 -1.54 -10.74 13.90
CA ALA A 66 -0.23 -10.37 14.42
C ALA A 66 -0.02 -8.86 14.51
N VAL A 67 -0.86 -8.06 13.85
CA VAL A 67 -0.74 -6.59 13.82
C VAL A 67 -1.70 -5.99 14.83
N THR A 68 -1.16 -5.33 15.84
CA THR A 68 -1.95 -4.61 16.86
C THR A 68 -2.32 -3.21 16.42
N CYS A 69 -1.42 -2.52 15.71
CA CYS A 69 -1.68 -1.17 15.17
C CYS A 69 -0.76 -0.88 13.98
N THR A 70 -1.13 0.14 13.21
CA THR A 70 -0.30 0.73 12.17
C THR A 70 -0.18 2.24 12.40
N ILE A 71 0.96 2.82 12.04
CA ILE A 71 1.28 4.23 12.29
C ILE A 71 1.50 4.93 10.94
N PRO A 72 0.42 5.37 10.26
CA PRO A 72 0.55 6.05 8.98
C PRO A 72 0.99 7.50 9.15
N GLY A 73 1.79 7.98 8.20
CA GLY A 73 2.15 9.39 8.12
C GLY A 73 1.00 10.26 7.60
N ALA A 74 0.98 11.52 8.01
CA ALA A 74 0.05 12.52 7.49
C ALA A 74 0.72 13.90 7.47
N LYS A 75 0.50 14.64 6.39
CA LYS A 75 0.98 16.02 6.24
C LYS A 75 -0.09 17.07 6.59
N ARG A 76 -1.36 16.67 6.59
CA ARG A 76 -2.52 17.53 6.84
C ARG A 76 -3.48 16.86 7.81
N PRO A 77 -4.23 17.64 8.62
CA PRO A 77 -5.22 17.08 9.55
C PRO A 77 -6.23 16.16 8.88
N THR A 78 -6.72 16.52 7.68
CA THR A 78 -7.67 15.69 6.91
C THR A 78 -7.11 14.30 6.57
N GLN A 79 -5.81 14.20 6.29
CA GLN A 79 -5.16 12.91 6.04
C GLN A 79 -5.11 12.06 7.32
N ALA A 80 -4.84 12.69 8.47
CA ALA A 80 -4.85 11.98 9.75
C ALA A 80 -6.24 11.44 10.07
N GLU A 81 -7.29 12.25 9.86
CA GLU A 81 -8.69 11.84 10.06
C GLU A 81 -9.07 10.68 9.13
N ASP A 82 -8.71 10.75 7.85
CA ASP A 82 -8.98 9.68 6.87
C ASP A 82 -8.25 8.39 7.24
N ASN A 83 -7.02 8.48 7.71
CA ASN A 83 -6.26 7.33 8.18
C ASN A 83 -6.93 6.66 9.39
N ILE A 84 -7.39 7.45 10.37
CA ILE A 84 -8.09 6.96 11.56
C ILE A 84 -9.39 6.22 11.17
N ARG A 85 -10.15 6.77 10.24
CA ARG A 85 -11.40 6.14 9.74
C ARG A 85 -11.18 4.75 9.14
N ALA A 86 -9.98 4.44 8.68
CA ALA A 86 -9.68 3.10 8.16
C ALA A 86 -9.89 1.99 9.19
N ALA A 87 -9.72 2.27 10.47
CA ALA A 87 -9.95 1.31 11.55
C ALA A 87 -11.45 0.95 11.72
N ASP A 88 -12.35 1.87 11.37
CA ASP A 88 -13.80 1.70 11.48
C ASP A 88 -14.43 1.06 10.25
N LEU A 89 -13.65 0.82 9.20
CA LEU A 89 -14.14 0.16 8.00
C LEU A 89 -14.50 -1.29 8.28
N PRO A 90 -15.52 -1.84 7.60
CA PRO A 90 -15.80 -3.26 7.64
C PRO A 90 -14.57 -4.08 7.28
N PRO A 91 -14.42 -5.30 7.81
CA PRO A 91 -13.37 -6.22 7.38
C PRO A 91 -13.43 -6.44 5.86
N LEU A 92 -12.27 -6.54 5.23
CA LEU A 92 -12.19 -6.94 3.83
C LEU A 92 -12.65 -8.40 3.70
N SER A 93 -13.38 -8.71 2.64
CA SER A 93 -13.83 -10.08 2.39
C SER A 93 -12.66 -11.03 2.12
N ASP A 94 -12.85 -12.31 2.39
CA ASP A 94 -11.85 -13.34 2.08
C ASP A 94 -11.49 -13.34 0.61
N SER A 95 -12.47 -13.16 -0.28
CA SER A 95 -12.24 -13.01 -1.73
C SER A 95 -11.35 -11.83 -2.07
N THR A 96 -11.54 -10.68 -1.41
CA THR A 96 -10.67 -9.51 -1.59
C THR A 96 -9.27 -9.80 -1.09
N MET A 97 -9.12 -10.41 0.07
CA MET A 97 -7.83 -10.78 0.64
C MET A 97 -7.06 -11.74 -0.28
N GLU A 98 -7.73 -12.74 -0.86
CA GLU A 98 -7.13 -13.67 -1.82
C GLU A 98 -6.66 -12.96 -3.11
N LYS A 99 -7.46 -12.05 -3.63
CA LYS A 99 -7.10 -11.27 -4.82
C LYS A 99 -5.88 -10.38 -4.57
N ILE A 100 -5.83 -9.72 -3.42
CA ILE A 100 -4.65 -8.92 -3.02
C ILE A 100 -3.41 -9.80 -2.93
N ARG A 101 -3.53 -10.99 -2.32
CA ARG A 101 -2.44 -11.96 -2.24
C ARG A 101 -1.96 -12.41 -3.62
N ALA A 102 -2.88 -12.68 -4.54
CA ALA A 102 -2.53 -13.06 -5.91
C ALA A 102 -1.77 -11.95 -6.65
N ILE A 103 -2.14 -10.69 -6.45
CA ILE A 103 -1.41 -9.53 -7.01
C ILE A 103 0.00 -9.47 -6.43
N TYR A 104 0.17 -9.62 -5.12
CA TYR A 104 1.47 -9.70 -4.48
C TYR A 104 2.33 -10.83 -5.06
N ASP A 105 1.78 -12.02 -5.18
CA ASP A 105 2.51 -13.19 -5.67
C ASP A 105 2.98 -13.01 -7.12
N ARG A 106 2.20 -12.32 -7.97
CA ARG A 106 2.57 -12.08 -9.37
C ARG A 106 3.61 -10.98 -9.55
N HIS A 107 3.46 -9.86 -8.84
CA HIS A 107 4.24 -8.65 -9.13
C HIS A 107 5.37 -8.40 -8.12
N ILE A 108 5.18 -8.76 -6.87
CA ILE A 108 6.03 -8.28 -5.77
C ILE A 108 6.91 -9.37 -5.20
N ARG A 109 6.34 -10.56 -4.97
CA ARG A 109 7.01 -11.66 -4.25
C ARG A 109 8.40 -11.96 -4.76
N ALA A 110 8.58 -12.10 -6.06
CA ALA A 110 9.85 -12.48 -6.67
C ALA A 110 10.98 -11.48 -6.41
N GLN A 111 10.63 -10.22 -6.13
CA GLN A 111 11.61 -9.16 -5.94
C GLN A 111 12.06 -9.00 -4.48
N VAL A 112 11.18 -9.31 -3.52
CA VAL A 112 11.40 -8.90 -2.13
C VAL A 112 11.12 -10.00 -1.08
N HIS A 113 10.42 -11.06 -1.42
CA HIS A 113 9.95 -12.02 -0.41
C HIS A 113 11.07 -12.66 0.41
N ASP A 114 12.21 -12.91 -0.22
CA ASP A 114 13.38 -13.52 0.43
C ASP A 114 14.26 -12.48 1.17
N LEU A 115 13.84 -11.22 1.20
CA LEU A 115 14.56 -10.13 1.86
C LEU A 115 13.99 -9.75 3.25
N TRP A 116 12.89 -10.40 3.64
CA TRP A 116 12.25 -10.16 4.94
C TRP A 116 12.78 -11.13 6.00
#